data_c9ae3ad867b502e17475706fe76a8406
#
_entry.id   c9ae3ad867b502e17475706fe76a8406
#
_cell.length_a   1.000
_cell.length_b   1.000
_cell.length_c   1.000
_cell.angle_alpha   90.00
_cell.angle_beta   90.00
_cell.angle_gamma   90.00
#
_symmetry.space_group_name_H-M   'P 1'
#
loop_
_entity.id
_entity.type
_entity.pdbx_description
1 polymer ?
#
loop_
_entity_poly.entity_id
_entity_poly.type
_entity_poly.pdbx_seq_one_letter_code
_entity_poly.pdbx_strand_id
1 'polypeptide(L)'
;MIKFRAWDKKLQTMLDVSLIDFKKGVLVGEHWEFGETNFMNFDEIELMQSTGLHDKNGKEVFVGDIIKCTRGCPHEVYLEKEYGGTFIGGMPAIYLKGLREGYAWTEDEEIIGNVYENKELLDA
;
A
#
# COMPACT_ATOMS: atom_id res chain seq x y z
N MET A 1 7.20 13.45 -3.40
CA MET A 1 6.84 13.42 -1.97
C MET A 1 6.35 12.03 -1.60
N ILE A 2 6.89 11.44 -0.53
CA ILE A 2 6.49 10.12 -0.07
C ILE A 2 5.18 10.24 0.69
N LYS A 3 4.17 9.47 0.26
CA LYS A 3 2.87 9.44 0.91
C LYS A 3 2.71 8.13 1.67
N PHE A 4 1.95 8.20 2.74
CA PHE A 4 1.63 7.04 3.56
C PHE A 4 0.13 6.97 3.81
N ARG A 5 -0.31 5.74 4.02
CA ARG A 5 -1.65 5.39 4.44
C ARG A 5 -1.47 4.45 5.63
N ALA A 6 -2.43 4.38 6.52
CA ALA A 6 -2.34 3.51 7.69
C ALA A 6 -3.63 2.75 7.91
N TRP A 7 -3.50 1.53 8.43
CA TRP A 7 -4.63 0.71 8.82
C TRP A 7 -4.76 0.76 10.34
N ASP A 8 -5.93 1.20 10.85
CA ASP A 8 -6.23 1.20 12.28
C ASP A 8 -6.65 -0.20 12.69
N LYS A 9 -5.83 -0.87 13.49
CA LYS A 9 -6.05 -2.26 13.90
C LYS A 9 -7.27 -2.42 14.81
N LYS A 10 -7.57 -1.42 15.61
CA LYS A 10 -8.68 -1.45 16.57
C LYS A 10 -10.02 -1.19 15.90
N LEU A 11 -10.10 -0.14 15.12
CA LEU A 11 -11.32 0.27 14.46
C LEU A 11 -11.54 -0.42 13.11
N GLN A 12 -10.53 -1.14 12.61
CA GLN A 12 -10.59 -1.87 11.33
C GLN A 12 -10.98 -0.96 10.17
N THR A 13 -10.32 0.18 10.08
CA THR A 13 -10.55 1.15 9.02
C THR A 13 -9.23 1.81 8.60
N MET A 14 -9.24 2.43 7.42
CA MET A 14 -8.07 3.06 6.84
C MET A 14 -7.99 4.54 7.23
N LEU A 15 -6.76 5.07 7.36
CA LEU A 15 -6.50 6.48 7.58
C LEU A 15 -5.61 7.02 6.46
N ASP A 16 -5.91 8.24 6.01
CA ASP A 16 -4.97 9.01 5.20
C ASP A 16 -4.04 9.74 6.16
N VAL A 17 -2.74 9.52 6.01
CA VAL A 17 -1.75 10.08 6.92
C VAL A 17 -1.33 11.47 6.46
N SER A 18 -1.43 12.45 7.35
CA SER A 18 -1.05 13.83 7.06
C SER A 18 0.29 14.22 7.67
N LEU A 19 0.70 13.59 8.75
CA LEU A 19 1.94 13.89 9.45
C LEU A 19 2.49 12.62 10.10
N ILE A 20 3.80 12.40 9.99
CA ILE A 20 4.47 11.28 10.64
C ILE A 20 5.70 11.78 11.37
N ASP A 21 5.88 11.33 12.62
CA ASP A 21 7.12 11.50 13.37
C ASP A 21 7.71 10.11 13.61
N PHE A 22 8.66 9.72 12.75
CA PHE A 22 9.29 8.41 12.86
C PHE A 22 10.13 8.25 14.12
N LYS A 23 10.65 9.35 14.65
CA LYS A 23 11.47 9.33 15.84
C LYS A 23 10.65 9.01 17.08
N LYS A 24 9.47 9.59 17.19
CA LYS A 24 8.55 9.36 18.31
C LYS A 24 7.62 8.17 18.07
N GLY A 25 7.52 7.67 16.83
CA GLY A 25 6.64 6.57 16.50
C GLY A 25 5.17 6.92 16.54
N VAL A 26 4.83 8.13 16.08
CA VAL A 26 3.45 8.64 16.10
C VAL A 26 3.09 9.25 14.74
N LEU A 27 1.80 9.33 14.46
CA LEU A 27 1.29 9.96 13.26
C LEU A 27 -0.04 10.65 13.51
N VAL A 28 -0.40 11.53 12.59
CA VAL A 28 -1.74 12.15 12.53
C VAL A 28 -2.37 11.72 11.22
N GLY A 29 -3.59 11.21 11.29
CA GLY A 29 -4.30 10.76 10.12
C GLY A 29 -5.80 10.98 10.23
N GLU A 30 -6.48 10.97 9.09
CA GLU A 30 -7.91 11.12 9.01
C GLU A 30 -8.53 9.78 8.62
N HIS A 31 -9.48 9.31 9.43
CA HIS A 31 -10.17 8.05 9.17
C HIS A 31 -11.09 8.19 7.96
N TRP A 32 -11.01 7.27 7.01
CA TRP A 32 -11.84 7.28 5.82
C TRP A 32 -13.33 7.20 6.15
N GLU A 33 -13.66 6.36 7.12
CA GLU A 33 -15.06 6.07 7.47
C GLU A 33 -15.70 7.19 8.29
N PHE A 34 -14.94 7.78 9.21
CA PHE A 34 -15.46 8.75 10.17
C PHE A 34 -15.15 10.19 9.84
N GLY A 35 -14.16 10.43 8.97
CA GLY A 35 -13.72 11.78 8.63
C GLY A 35 -13.05 12.53 9.78
N GLU A 36 -12.68 11.84 10.84
CA GLU A 36 -12.05 12.45 12.01
C GLU A 36 -10.53 12.39 11.92
N THR A 37 -9.89 13.49 12.34
CA THR A 37 -8.44 13.56 12.46
C THR A 37 -8.02 13.01 13.81
N ASN A 38 -7.12 12.04 13.81
CA ASN A 38 -6.67 11.38 15.03
C ASN A 38 -5.16 11.29 15.11
N PHE A 39 -4.67 11.33 16.35
CA PHE A 39 -3.28 11.11 16.70
C PHE A 39 -3.12 9.63 17.07
N MET A 40 -2.21 8.91 16.40
CA MET A 40 -2.05 7.48 16.56
C MET A 40 -0.60 7.11 16.84
N ASN A 41 -0.40 6.09 17.68
CA ASN A 41 0.92 5.48 17.88
C ASN A 41 1.14 4.39 16.83
N PHE A 42 2.40 4.15 16.46
CA PHE A 42 2.74 3.13 15.46
C PHE A 42 2.28 1.73 15.84
N ASP A 43 2.22 1.42 17.14
CA ASP A 43 1.77 0.10 17.60
C ASP A 43 0.25 -0.11 17.42
N GLU A 44 -0.49 0.94 17.15
CA GLU A 44 -1.95 0.89 16.92
C GLU A 44 -2.31 0.73 15.45
N ILE A 45 -1.33 0.85 14.53
CA ILE A 45 -1.58 0.88 13.10
C ILE A 45 -0.60 0.00 12.33
N GLU A 46 -0.95 -0.28 11.08
CA GLU A 46 -0.05 -0.83 10.08
C GLU A 46 0.17 0.23 9.01
N LEU A 47 1.42 0.63 8.83
CA LEU A 47 1.78 1.71 7.92
C LEU A 47 1.98 1.16 6.50
N MET A 48 1.43 1.86 5.51
CA MET A 48 1.52 1.49 4.10
C MET A 48 2.12 2.64 3.31
N GLN A 49 3.28 2.41 2.70
CA GLN A 49 3.96 3.41 1.89
C GLN A 49 3.42 3.44 0.47
N SER A 50 3.29 4.64 -0.11
CA SER A 50 2.93 4.77 -1.52
C SER A 50 4.06 4.26 -2.40
N THR A 51 3.70 3.58 -3.48
CA THR A 51 4.66 3.16 -4.51
C THR A 51 4.96 4.25 -5.52
N GLY A 52 4.13 5.31 -5.55
CA GLY A 52 4.22 6.36 -6.55
C GLY A 52 3.58 6.00 -7.88
N LEU A 53 3.02 4.80 -7.99
CA LEU A 53 2.39 4.33 -9.23
C LEU A 53 0.86 4.42 -9.12
N HIS A 54 0.21 4.40 -10.27
CA HIS A 54 -1.24 4.51 -10.35
C HIS A 54 -1.82 3.33 -11.14
N ASP A 55 -3.03 2.93 -10.80
CA ASP A 55 -3.72 1.88 -11.53
C ASP A 55 -4.46 2.44 -12.76
N LYS A 56 -5.18 1.59 -13.48
CA LYS A 56 -5.89 1.99 -14.70
C LYS A 56 -6.97 3.05 -14.44
N ASN A 57 -7.41 3.21 -13.21
CA ASN A 57 -8.42 4.19 -12.81
C ASN A 57 -7.80 5.46 -12.24
N GLY A 58 -6.47 5.59 -12.27
CA GLY A 58 -5.76 6.73 -11.72
C GLY A 58 -5.58 6.70 -10.21
N LYS A 59 -5.90 5.59 -9.55
CA LYS A 59 -5.73 5.45 -8.11
C LYS A 59 -4.28 5.15 -7.75
N GLU A 60 -3.77 5.82 -6.74
CA GLU A 60 -2.41 5.60 -6.26
C GLU A 60 -2.28 4.23 -5.59
N VAL A 61 -1.21 3.52 -5.91
CA VAL A 61 -0.95 2.16 -5.39
C VAL A 61 -0.07 2.24 -4.15
N PHE A 62 -0.51 1.60 -3.07
CA PHE A 62 0.23 1.52 -1.81
C PHE A 62 0.69 0.09 -1.55
N VAL A 63 1.79 -0.04 -0.81
CA VAL A 63 2.23 -1.34 -0.30
C VAL A 63 1.09 -1.93 0.54
N GLY A 64 0.75 -3.20 0.28
CA GLY A 64 -0.38 -3.85 0.93
C GLY A 64 -1.67 -3.84 0.10
N ASP A 65 -1.71 -3.11 -1.01
CA ASP A 65 -2.83 -3.20 -1.94
C ASP A 65 -2.83 -4.55 -2.64
N ILE A 66 -4.02 -5.03 -2.98
CA ILE A 66 -4.19 -6.20 -3.83
C ILE A 66 -4.57 -5.70 -5.21
N ILE A 67 -3.79 -6.05 -6.21
CA ILE A 67 -4.03 -5.65 -7.58
C ILE A 67 -4.35 -6.86 -8.44
N LYS A 68 -5.13 -6.61 -9.48
CA LYS A 68 -5.37 -7.58 -10.53
C LYS A 68 -4.37 -7.26 -11.64
N CYS A 69 -3.45 -8.18 -11.90
CA CYS A 69 -2.43 -7.97 -12.94
C CYS A 69 -3.05 -8.08 -14.33
N THR A 70 -2.26 -7.79 -15.36
CA THR A 70 -2.72 -7.84 -16.75
C THR A 70 -3.18 -9.23 -17.18
N ARG A 71 -2.77 -10.28 -16.44
CA ARG A 71 -3.21 -11.66 -16.68
C ARG A 71 -4.48 -12.03 -15.92
N GLY A 72 -4.99 -11.10 -15.08
CA GLY A 72 -6.22 -11.32 -14.32
C GLY A 72 -6.06 -11.98 -12.97
N CYS A 73 -4.83 -12.20 -12.49
CA CYS A 73 -4.58 -12.83 -11.20
C CYS A 73 -4.43 -11.78 -10.09
N PRO A 74 -4.95 -12.04 -8.87
CA PRO A 74 -4.73 -11.12 -7.75
C PRO A 74 -3.34 -11.31 -7.14
N HIS A 75 -2.68 -10.20 -6.81
CA HIS A 75 -1.36 -10.20 -6.18
C HIS A 75 -1.28 -9.09 -5.14
N GLU A 76 -0.60 -9.38 -4.03
CA GLU A 76 -0.28 -8.36 -3.04
C GLU A 76 0.92 -7.55 -3.50
N VAL A 77 0.83 -6.23 -3.42
CA VAL A 77 1.93 -5.30 -3.73
C VAL A 77 2.86 -5.19 -2.54
N TYR A 78 4.16 -5.33 -2.75
CA TYR A 78 5.14 -5.11 -1.71
C TYR A 78 6.42 -4.51 -2.31
N LEU A 79 7.24 -3.89 -1.45
CA LEU A 79 8.56 -3.42 -1.83
C LEU A 79 9.60 -4.42 -1.34
N GLU A 80 10.57 -4.72 -2.21
CA GLU A 80 11.66 -5.61 -1.84
C GLU A 80 12.61 -4.88 -0.89
N LYS A 81 12.69 -5.36 0.34
CA LYS A 81 13.49 -4.73 1.38
C LYS A 81 14.97 -5.15 1.35
N GLU A 82 15.25 -6.34 0.84
CA GLU A 82 16.62 -6.86 0.83
C GLU A 82 17.53 -6.09 -0.12
N TYR A 83 16.98 -5.53 -1.16
CA TYR A 83 17.75 -4.80 -2.18
C TYR A 83 17.60 -3.29 -2.05
N GLY A 84 17.04 -2.81 -0.94
CA GLY A 84 16.98 -1.39 -0.62
C GLY A 84 16.23 -0.52 -1.62
N GLY A 85 15.21 -1.06 -2.28
CA GLY A 85 14.45 -0.30 -3.26
C GLY A 85 15.11 -0.25 -4.62
N THR A 86 15.41 -1.41 -5.17
CA THR A 86 16.00 -1.56 -6.51
C THR A 86 15.15 -0.87 -7.58
N PHE A 87 15.80 -0.18 -8.50
CA PHE A 87 15.12 0.49 -9.62
C PHE A 87 15.36 -0.28 -10.91
N ILE A 88 14.32 -0.40 -11.72
CA ILE A 88 14.43 -0.97 -13.07
C ILE A 88 14.05 0.14 -14.05
N GLY A 89 14.97 0.53 -14.92
CA GLY A 89 14.74 1.58 -15.90
C GLY A 89 14.38 2.93 -15.29
N GLY A 90 14.88 3.22 -14.08
CA GLY A 90 14.62 4.47 -13.40
C GLY A 90 13.31 4.49 -12.61
N MET A 91 12.60 3.37 -12.58
CA MET A 91 11.34 3.24 -11.82
C MET A 91 11.56 2.32 -10.62
N PRO A 92 10.84 2.54 -9.49
CA PRO A 92 10.90 1.61 -8.37
C PRO A 92 10.51 0.22 -8.82
N ALA A 93 11.29 -0.78 -8.44
CA ALA A 93 10.93 -2.17 -8.70
C ALA A 93 9.81 -2.55 -7.75
N ILE A 94 8.64 -2.80 -8.30
CA ILE A 94 7.51 -3.30 -7.54
C ILE A 94 7.51 -4.81 -7.66
N TYR A 95 7.34 -5.45 -6.53
CA TYR A 95 7.21 -6.90 -6.48
C TYR A 95 5.78 -7.26 -6.16
N LEU A 96 5.25 -8.20 -6.93
CA LEU A 96 3.96 -8.80 -6.66
C LEU A 96 4.23 -10.18 -6.08
N LYS A 97 3.65 -10.49 -4.94
CA LYS A 97 3.81 -11.82 -4.34
C LYS A 97 3.29 -12.89 -5.29
N GLY A 98 4.07 -13.96 -5.42
CA GLY A 98 3.80 -15.02 -6.38
C GLY A 98 4.56 -14.88 -7.69
N LEU A 99 5.23 -13.75 -7.90
CA LEU A 99 6.12 -13.53 -9.05
C LEU A 99 7.55 -13.41 -8.53
N ARG A 100 8.50 -14.09 -9.19
CA ARG A 100 9.88 -14.18 -8.70
C ARG A 100 10.74 -12.96 -9.01
N GLU A 101 10.33 -12.17 -9.99
CA GLU A 101 11.11 -11.02 -10.45
C GLU A 101 10.27 -9.76 -10.34
N GLY A 102 10.95 -8.59 -10.37
CA GLY A 102 10.26 -7.33 -10.37
C GLY A 102 9.25 -7.24 -11.52
N TYR A 103 8.07 -6.76 -11.22
CA TYR A 103 6.99 -6.63 -12.20
C TYR A 103 7.09 -5.29 -12.90
N ALA A 104 7.02 -5.30 -14.23
CA ALA A 104 6.99 -4.06 -15.02
C ALA A 104 5.56 -3.49 -14.96
N TRP A 105 5.39 -2.40 -14.25
CA TRP A 105 4.10 -1.75 -14.08
C TRP A 105 3.67 -1.06 -15.37
N THR A 106 2.46 -1.35 -15.84
CA THR A 106 1.97 -0.86 -17.13
C THR A 106 0.85 0.18 -17.01
N GLU A 107 0.28 0.38 -15.82
CA GLU A 107 -0.90 1.20 -15.54
C GLU A 107 -2.21 0.58 -16.05
N ASP A 108 -2.16 -0.66 -16.53
CA ASP A 108 -3.36 -1.42 -16.90
C ASP A 108 -3.87 -2.29 -15.75
N GLU A 109 -3.14 -2.32 -14.66
CA GLU A 109 -3.50 -3.05 -13.46
C GLU A 109 -4.63 -2.34 -12.72
N GLU A 110 -5.37 -3.09 -11.91
CA GLU A 110 -6.49 -2.55 -11.14
C GLU A 110 -6.35 -2.90 -9.66
N ILE A 111 -6.50 -1.88 -8.79
CA ILE A 111 -6.59 -2.13 -7.35
C ILE A 111 -7.96 -2.71 -7.07
N ILE A 112 -8.00 -3.93 -6.49
CA ILE A 112 -9.25 -4.62 -6.17
C ILE A 112 -9.50 -4.73 -4.66
N GLY A 113 -8.55 -4.30 -3.84
CA GLY A 113 -8.67 -4.32 -2.40
C GLY A 113 -7.31 -4.14 -1.73
N ASN A 114 -7.23 -4.53 -0.47
CA ASN A 114 -5.98 -4.51 0.27
C ASN A 114 -5.95 -5.69 1.24
N VAL A 115 -4.74 -5.99 1.77
CA VAL A 115 -4.54 -7.18 2.61
C VAL A 115 -5.25 -7.11 3.97
N TYR A 116 -5.68 -5.93 4.40
CA TYR A 116 -6.34 -5.76 5.69
C TYR A 116 -7.86 -5.93 5.60
N GLU A 117 -8.46 -5.52 4.49
CA GLU A 117 -9.91 -5.59 4.30
C GLU A 117 -10.34 -6.77 3.42
N ASN A 118 -9.48 -7.22 2.50
CA ASN A 118 -9.88 -8.12 1.42
C ASN A 118 -8.91 -9.30 1.25
N LYS A 119 -8.33 -9.79 2.34
CA LYS A 119 -7.33 -10.87 2.30
C LYS A 119 -7.82 -12.12 1.57
N GLU A 120 -9.12 -12.38 1.61
CA GLU A 120 -9.74 -13.52 0.93
C GLU A 120 -9.53 -13.51 -0.59
N LEU A 121 -9.26 -12.35 -1.18
CA LEU A 121 -9.00 -12.25 -2.61
C LEU A 121 -7.72 -12.97 -3.03
N LEU A 122 -6.80 -13.16 -2.09
CA LEU A 122 -5.53 -13.84 -2.34
C LEU A 122 -5.64 -15.36 -2.19
N ASP A 123 -6.69 -15.84 -1.54
CA ASP A 123 -6.90 -17.26 -1.24
C ASP A 123 -7.66 -18.00 -2.32
N ALA A 124 -8.00 -17.34 -3.40
CA ALA A 124 -8.77 -17.92 -4.50
C ALA A 124 -7.92 -18.85 -5.37
#